data_d4f7e0612b5a9163d2d00af00daaa199
#
_entry.id   d4f7e0612b5a9163d2d00af00daaa199
#
_cell.length_a   1.000
_cell.length_b   1.000
_cell.length_c   1.000
_cell.angle_alpha   90.00
_cell.angle_beta   90.00
_cell.angle_gamma   90.00
#
_symmetry.space_group_name_H-M   'P 1'
#
loop_
_entity.id
_entity.type
_entity.pdbx_description
1 polymer ?
#
loop_
_entity_poly.entity_id
_entity_poly.type
_entity_poly.pdbx_seq_one_letter_code
_entity_poly.pdbx_strand_id
1 'polypeptide(L)'
;MIADVNLDSNMRQENSKQNTGGKNGIQFSALPRKFHFNNWQEKFHAGELSKAVALRSRLILYFFWEKKWFFIAMLVGAGMLNLPPPEGLSRQGMVVLTMSVVATILYVTEPVPLPTVALLIVIAQVLLLGLDSSDVAGSLMNDSVLFIMGSLMLAVAVVKQKLDKRIAWLIIRITGTKTSRVCFGISVVSGILASFIGEHTVAAMMLPVGITLITLTSDDPKKVRNLAAVVLLSISYGCSVAGIGTPSGGARNAIMIGYWKEFFYDPTNPETFIFIVDYLKWMVFAYPIFLIQLPFVTMTLLFTFRPEYRDLSRAVVKLRTQVEQEGAMKAADWVAIGIFFLTLAGWIFFSGEIGLGTVAIFGAAAFLVAGLVRWEDINSGVNWGVVLLYAAAISLGLQMKETGAARWVAENFLAWLAPFGASDGVGLLAAVSILTTGVTNIMSNGAAVAVLGPIVLKMAVVAEESSVVIGFVTAVSSSFAYLTVIGTPACVIVYASGYLKTTDFLVVGWKMVLISTAIMLLAASIYWPLLGM
;
A
#
# COMPACT_ATOMS: atom_id res chain seq x y z
N MET A 1 43.99 -24.37 -15.54
CA MET A 1 44.53 -25.68 -15.30
C MET A 1 44.33 -25.99 -13.83
N ILE A 2 43.36 -26.89 -13.54
CA ILE A 2 43.12 -27.63 -12.30
C ILE A 2 42.72 -26.79 -11.06
N ALA A 3 41.38 -26.77 -10.79
CA ALA A 3 40.75 -26.98 -9.50
C ALA A 3 39.20 -26.82 -9.60
N ASP A 4 38.60 -27.66 -10.44
CA ASP A 4 37.19 -28.07 -10.30
C ASP A 4 37.24 -29.51 -9.83
N VAL A 5 36.67 -29.81 -8.69
CA VAL A 5 36.10 -31.07 -8.20
C VAL A 5 36.04 -30.97 -6.67
N ASN A 6 34.84 -30.77 -6.10
CA ASN A 6 34.35 -31.32 -4.82
C ASN A 6 33.33 -30.38 -4.14
N LEU A 7 32.15 -30.29 -4.72
CA LEU A 7 30.99 -29.70 -4.01
C LEU A 7 29.67 -30.51 -4.19
N ASP A 8 29.72 -31.67 -4.86
CA ASP A 8 28.51 -32.44 -5.17
C ASP A 8 28.27 -33.69 -4.28
N SER A 9 29.15 -33.97 -3.31
CA SER A 9 29.01 -35.16 -2.47
C SER A 9 28.33 -34.97 -1.10
N ASN A 10 28.15 -33.73 -0.64
CA ASN A 10 27.56 -33.47 0.67
C ASN A 10 26.05 -33.18 0.67
N MET A 11 25.41 -32.99 -0.47
CA MET A 11 23.95 -32.79 -0.54
C MET A 11 23.12 -34.06 -0.75
N ARG A 12 23.74 -35.24 -0.89
CA ARG A 12 23.02 -36.51 -1.07
C ARG A 12 22.88 -37.35 0.21
N GLN A 13 23.47 -36.98 1.32
CA GLN A 13 23.39 -37.77 2.57
C GLN A 13 22.41 -37.25 3.62
N GLU A 14 21.85 -36.02 3.48
CA GLU A 14 20.86 -35.52 4.44
C GLU A 14 19.40 -35.86 4.11
N ASN A 15 19.09 -36.36 2.91
CA ASN A 15 17.71 -36.68 2.49
C ASN A 15 17.28 -38.15 2.72
N SER A 16 18.07 -38.99 3.44
CA SER A 16 17.74 -40.41 3.64
C SER A 16 17.35 -40.81 5.08
N LYS A 17 17.16 -39.86 5.99
CA LYS A 17 16.87 -40.20 7.41
C LYS A 17 15.60 -39.58 8.00
N GLN A 18 14.59 -39.25 7.20
CA GLN A 18 13.26 -38.94 7.76
C GLN A 18 12.14 -39.57 6.94
N ASN A 19 12.00 -40.88 7.02
CA ASN A 19 10.78 -41.54 6.57
C ASN A 19 10.52 -42.83 7.36
N THR A 20 9.96 -42.69 8.59
CA THR A 20 9.18 -43.77 9.21
C THR A 20 8.18 -43.17 10.20
N GLY A 21 6.91 -43.39 9.94
CA GLY A 21 5.87 -43.49 10.97
C GLY A 21 4.73 -42.47 10.95
N GLY A 22 3.53 -42.90 10.54
CA GLY A 22 2.29 -42.30 11.03
C GLY A 22 1.21 -41.96 9.97
N LYS A 23 0.19 -42.78 9.95
CA LYS A 23 -0.97 -42.76 9.01
C LYS A 23 -1.91 -41.56 9.18
N ASN A 24 -2.53 -41.18 8.05
CA ASN A 24 -3.82 -40.48 7.85
C ASN A 24 -3.88 -38.97 8.16
N GLY A 25 -3.72 -38.22 7.11
CA GLY A 25 -4.10 -36.83 7.00
C GLY A 25 -3.83 -36.36 5.58
N ILE A 26 -4.87 -36.00 4.82
CA ILE A 26 -4.73 -35.42 3.49
C ILE A 26 -3.89 -34.14 3.61
N GLN A 27 -2.60 -34.26 3.33
CA GLN A 27 -1.70 -33.12 3.21
C GLN A 27 -1.97 -32.39 1.88
N PHE A 28 -2.68 -31.27 1.96
CA PHE A 28 -2.64 -30.20 0.93
C PHE A 28 -1.31 -29.42 1.08
N SER A 29 -0.19 -30.11 0.99
CA SER A 29 1.13 -29.50 0.92
C SER A 29 1.78 -29.86 -0.38
N ALA A 30 2.14 -28.82 -1.15
CA ALA A 30 2.92 -28.84 -2.37
C ALA A 30 2.14 -28.73 -3.69
N LEU A 31 1.39 -27.63 -3.85
CA LEU A 31 1.27 -27.04 -5.18
C LEU A 31 2.50 -26.13 -5.39
N PRO A 32 3.27 -26.30 -6.47
CA PRO A 32 4.44 -25.47 -6.74
C PRO A 32 3.96 -24.02 -6.99
N ARG A 33 4.36 -23.12 -6.11
CA ARG A 33 4.18 -21.68 -6.28
C ARG A 33 5.02 -21.22 -7.49
N LYS A 34 4.35 -20.75 -8.54
CA LYS A 34 4.87 -20.12 -9.76
C LYS A 34 5.45 -21.08 -10.82
N PHE A 35 4.67 -21.19 -11.88
CA PHE A 35 5.07 -21.81 -13.13
C PHE A 35 6.08 -20.90 -13.86
N HIS A 36 7.36 -21.31 -13.91
CA HIS A 36 8.36 -20.71 -14.80
C HIS A 36 8.52 -21.60 -16.04
N PHE A 37 8.32 -21.02 -17.21
CA PHE A 37 8.41 -21.69 -18.53
C PHE A 37 9.80 -22.34 -18.79
N ASN A 38 10.85 -21.88 -18.11
CA ASN A 38 12.24 -22.36 -18.28
C ASN A 38 12.52 -23.76 -17.69
N ASN A 39 11.65 -24.31 -16.82
CA ASN A 39 11.84 -25.67 -16.30
C ASN A 39 11.25 -26.76 -17.23
N TRP A 40 10.85 -26.40 -18.43
CA TRP A 40 10.17 -27.29 -19.36
C TRP A 40 11.11 -28.09 -20.23
N GLN A 41 12.28 -27.57 -20.58
CA GLN A 41 13.17 -28.21 -21.56
C GLN A 41 13.98 -29.38 -20.97
N GLU A 42 14.13 -29.47 -19.64
CA GLU A 42 15.00 -30.50 -19.03
C GLU A 42 14.31 -31.85 -18.68
N LYS A 43 13.00 -31.99 -18.82
CA LYS A 43 12.26 -33.20 -18.38
C LYS A 43 11.71 -34.12 -19.45
N PHE A 44 11.96 -33.87 -20.73
CA PHE A 44 11.41 -34.72 -21.78
C PHE A 44 12.49 -35.48 -22.54
N HIS A 45 12.82 -36.69 -22.09
CA HIS A 45 13.45 -37.70 -22.91
C HIS A 45 12.37 -38.52 -23.66
N ALA A 46 12.63 -38.76 -24.95
CA ALA A 46 11.77 -39.36 -25.92
C ALA A 46 11.14 -40.70 -25.48
N GLY A 47 9.83 -40.83 -25.65
CA GLY A 47 9.15 -42.12 -25.57
C GLY A 47 7.64 -42.12 -25.29
N GLU A 48 7.01 -41.01 -24.91
CA GLU A 48 5.59 -41.03 -24.51
C GLU A 48 4.76 -39.89 -25.15
N LEU A 49 4.59 -39.92 -26.48
CA LEU A 49 3.83 -38.89 -27.21
C LEU A 49 2.37 -38.75 -26.73
N SER A 50 1.70 -39.83 -26.34
CA SER A 50 0.30 -39.81 -25.89
C SER A 50 0.16 -39.22 -24.47
N LYS A 51 1.07 -39.51 -23.57
CA LYS A 51 1.12 -38.88 -22.22
C LYS A 51 1.55 -37.42 -22.29
N ALA A 52 2.42 -37.07 -23.22
CA ALA A 52 2.83 -35.69 -23.49
C ALA A 52 1.67 -34.81 -23.98
N VAL A 53 0.80 -35.33 -24.86
CA VAL A 53 -0.39 -34.62 -25.34
C VAL A 53 -1.42 -34.42 -24.21
N ALA A 54 -1.69 -35.46 -23.42
CA ALA A 54 -2.60 -35.38 -22.28
C ALA A 54 -2.05 -34.46 -21.16
N LEU A 55 -0.73 -34.41 -20.97
CA LEU A 55 -0.07 -33.49 -20.05
C LEU A 55 -0.13 -32.06 -20.60
N ARG A 56 0.05 -31.88 -21.90
CA ARG A 56 -0.02 -30.58 -22.58
C ARG A 56 -1.42 -29.97 -22.49
N SER A 57 -2.46 -30.76 -22.69
CA SER A 57 -3.86 -30.32 -22.56
C SER A 57 -4.20 -29.94 -21.09
N ARG A 58 -3.75 -30.72 -20.11
CA ARG A 58 -3.93 -30.41 -18.69
C ARG A 58 -3.18 -29.13 -18.29
N LEU A 59 -2.01 -28.87 -18.82
CA LEU A 59 -1.23 -27.68 -18.56
C LEU A 59 -1.86 -26.42 -19.18
N ILE A 60 -2.39 -26.54 -20.40
CA ILE A 60 -3.15 -25.47 -21.04
C ILE A 60 -4.41 -25.15 -20.22
N LEU A 61 -5.17 -26.16 -19.81
CA LEU A 61 -6.35 -26.00 -18.95
C LEU A 61 -5.98 -25.37 -17.61
N TYR A 62 -4.86 -25.77 -17.01
CA TYR A 62 -4.36 -25.20 -15.76
C TYR A 62 -3.97 -23.73 -15.95
N PHE A 63 -3.29 -23.37 -17.04
CA PHE A 63 -2.95 -22.00 -17.38
C PHE A 63 -4.21 -21.12 -17.51
N PHE A 64 -5.22 -21.60 -18.25
CA PHE A 64 -6.49 -20.88 -18.40
C PHE A 64 -7.24 -20.77 -17.06
N TRP A 65 -7.19 -21.79 -16.23
CA TRP A 65 -7.80 -21.78 -14.91
C TRP A 65 -7.08 -20.82 -13.94
N GLU A 66 -5.75 -20.82 -13.96
CA GLU A 66 -4.94 -19.90 -13.15
C GLU A 66 -5.16 -18.45 -13.58
N LYS A 67 -5.24 -18.19 -14.88
CA LYS A 67 -5.44 -16.87 -15.47
C LYS A 67 -6.91 -16.53 -15.79
N LYS A 68 -7.86 -17.27 -15.25
CA LYS A 68 -9.29 -17.09 -15.56
C LYS A 68 -9.78 -15.66 -15.42
N TRP A 69 -9.36 -14.97 -14.36
CA TRP A 69 -9.77 -13.58 -14.11
C TRP A 69 -9.18 -12.59 -15.14
N PHE A 70 -8.01 -12.89 -15.68
CA PHE A 70 -7.46 -12.12 -16.80
C PHE A 70 -8.35 -12.25 -18.04
N PHE A 71 -8.72 -13.48 -18.39
CA PHE A 71 -9.60 -13.71 -19.55
C PHE A 71 -11.01 -13.15 -19.32
N ILE A 72 -11.54 -13.25 -18.12
CA ILE A 72 -12.83 -12.64 -17.75
C ILE A 72 -12.74 -11.11 -17.90
N ALA A 73 -11.69 -10.47 -17.40
CA ALA A 73 -11.50 -9.03 -17.56
C ALA A 73 -11.42 -8.61 -19.03
N MET A 74 -10.67 -9.36 -19.85
CA MET A 74 -10.59 -9.10 -21.30
C MET A 74 -11.95 -9.30 -22.00
N LEU A 75 -12.71 -10.34 -21.61
CA LEU A 75 -14.05 -10.59 -22.14
C LEU A 75 -15.03 -9.47 -21.76
N VAL A 76 -15.00 -9.03 -20.49
CA VAL A 76 -15.81 -7.87 -20.04
C VAL A 76 -15.44 -6.63 -20.84
N GLY A 77 -14.14 -6.37 -21.01
CA GLY A 77 -13.66 -5.24 -21.81
C GLY A 77 -14.13 -5.31 -23.26
N ALA A 78 -13.96 -6.46 -23.91
CA ALA A 78 -14.44 -6.66 -25.27
C ALA A 78 -15.96 -6.51 -25.38
N GLY A 79 -16.71 -7.04 -24.40
CA GLY A 79 -18.16 -6.87 -24.33
C GLY A 79 -18.56 -5.39 -24.24
N MET A 80 -17.96 -4.64 -23.32
CA MET A 80 -18.22 -3.20 -23.15
C MET A 80 -17.89 -2.39 -24.42
N LEU A 81 -16.77 -2.68 -25.09
CA LEU A 81 -16.37 -1.96 -26.30
C LEU A 81 -17.33 -2.20 -27.49
N ASN A 82 -18.05 -3.32 -27.52
CA ASN A 82 -19.04 -3.61 -28.55
C ASN A 82 -20.43 -3.03 -28.25
N LEU A 83 -20.69 -2.57 -27.04
CA LEU A 83 -21.93 -1.89 -26.70
C LEU A 83 -21.92 -0.43 -27.20
N PRO A 84 -23.09 0.12 -27.55
CA PRO A 84 -23.21 1.55 -27.80
C PRO A 84 -22.92 2.31 -26.50
N PRO A 85 -22.30 3.50 -26.58
CA PRO A 85 -22.13 4.35 -25.41
C PRO A 85 -23.48 4.68 -24.78
N PRO A 86 -23.61 4.66 -23.43
CA PRO A 86 -24.81 5.15 -22.75
C PRO A 86 -25.06 6.62 -23.05
N GLU A 87 -26.29 7.08 -22.83
CA GLU A 87 -26.64 8.49 -22.97
C GLU A 87 -25.71 9.38 -22.12
N GLY A 88 -25.24 10.47 -22.72
CA GLY A 88 -24.31 11.41 -22.07
C GLY A 88 -22.83 10.98 -22.04
N LEU A 89 -22.47 9.78 -22.51
CA LEU A 89 -21.07 9.32 -22.55
C LEU A 89 -20.57 9.26 -24.01
N SER A 90 -19.42 9.91 -24.28
CA SER A 90 -18.76 9.83 -25.58
C SER A 90 -18.20 8.44 -25.86
N ARG A 91 -17.95 8.12 -27.16
CA ARG A 91 -17.29 6.85 -27.52
C ARG A 91 -15.90 6.71 -26.87
N GLN A 92 -15.12 7.79 -26.84
CA GLN A 92 -13.82 7.81 -26.15
C GLN A 92 -14.00 7.62 -24.65
N GLY A 93 -15.01 8.27 -24.05
CA GLY A 93 -15.36 8.06 -22.65
C GLY A 93 -15.71 6.60 -22.33
N MET A 94 -16.45 5.92 -23.23
CA MET A 94 -16.77 4.51 -23.09
C MET A 94 -15.51 3.61 -23.16
N VAL A 95 -14.54 3.93 -24.03
CA VAL A 95 -13.26 3.23 -24.08
C VAL A 95 -12.48 3.38 -22.78
N VAL A 96 -12.36 4.62 -22.28
CA VAL A 96 -11.64 4.89 -21.01
C VAL A 96 -12.33 4.25 -19.81
N LEU A 97 -13.66 4.29 -19.77
CA LEU A 97 -14.43 3.60 -18.73
C LEU A 97 -14.19 2.09 -18.78
N THR A 98 -14.17 1.51 -19.98
CA THR A 98 -13.85 0.09 -20.18
C THR A 98 -12.44 -0.24 -19.67
N MET A 99 -11.44 0.58 -20.01
CA MET A 99 -10.07 0.41 -19.51
C MET A 99 -10.04 0.47 -17.98
N SER A 100 -10.78 1.39 -17.36
CA SER A 100 -10.85 1.54 -15.90
C SER A 100 -11.52 0.34 -15.24
N VAL A 101 -12.59 -0.19 -15.81
CA VAL A 101 -13.27 -1.42 -15.31
C VAL A 101 -12.34 -2.63 -15.42
N VAL A 102 -11.69 -2.83 -16.57
CA VAL A 102 -10.72 -3.92 -16.78
C VAL A 102 -9.56 -3.80 -15.80
N ALA A 103 -8.96 -2.61 -15.66
CA ALA A 103 -7.88 -2.36 -14.71
C ALA A 103 -8.33 -2.67 -13.27
N THR A 104 -9.54 -2.25 -12.87
CA THR A 104 -10.10 -2.53 -11.54
C THR A 104 -10.23 -4.04 -11.29
N ILE A 105 -10.78 -4.79 -12.26
CA ILE A 105 -10.88 -6.26 -12.15
C ILE A 105 -9.50 -6.88 -11.96
N LEU A 106 -8.50 -6.43 -12.76
CA LEU A 106 -7.14 -6.96 -12.69
C LEU A 106 -6.44 -6.56 -11.39
N TYR A 107 -6.70 -5.37 -10.83
CA TYR A 107 -6.16 -4.93 -9.54
C TYR A 107 -6.76 -5.71 -8.35
N VAL A 108 -8.04 -6.05 -8.42
CA VAL A 108 -8.73 -6.81 -7.36
C VAL A 108 -8.34 -8.29 -7.38
N THR A 109 -8.24 -8.88 -8.57
CA THR A 109 -8.07 -10.33 -8.72
C THR A 109 -6.62 -10.77 -8.88
N GLU A 110 -5.70 -9.85 -9.19
CA GLU A 110 -4.25 -10.03 -9.37
C GLU A 110 -3.86 -11.29 -10.19
N PRO A 111 -4.52 -11.58 -11.33
CA PRO A 111 -4.21 -12.76 -12.13
C PRO A 111 -2.86 -12.64 -12.84
N VAL A 112 -2.35 -11.41 -12.96
CA VAL A 112 -1.04 -11.04 -13.49
C VAL A 112 -0.36 -10.08 -12.53
N PRO A 113 0.97 -9.96 -12.55
CA PRO A 113 1.68 -8.98 -11.72
C PRO A 113 1.16 -7.55 -11.99
N LEU A 114 1.04 -6.72 -10.95
CA LEU A 114 0.56 -5.34 -11.05
C LEU A 114 1.29 -4.48 -12.11
N PRO A 115 2.63 -4.60 -12.29
CA PRO A 115 3.32 -3.91 -13.39
C PRO A 115 2.80 -4.27 -14.78
N THR A 116 2.33 -5.51 -14.97
CA THR A 116 1.74 -5.94 -16.25
C THR A 116 0.45 -5.17 -16.54
N VAL A 117 -0.37 -4.92 -15.51
CA VAL A 117 -1.59 -4.11 -15.68
C VAL A 117 -1.23 -2.69 -16.09
N ALA A 118 -0.19 -2.10 -15.50
CA ALA A 118 0.31 -0.79 -15.88
C ALA A 118 0.71 -0.73 -17.36
N LEU A 119 1.47 -1.72 -17.84
CA LEU A 119 1.86 -1.81 -19.24
C LEU A 119 0.64 -2.00 -20.18
N LEU A 120 -0.35 -2.78 -19.76
CA LEU A 120 -1.60 -2.93 -20.52
C LEU A 120 -2.39 -1.63 -20.62
N ILE A 121 -2.43 -0.82 -19.58
CA ILE A 121 -3.04 0.51 -19.61
C ILE A 121 -2.34 1.41 -20.64
N VAL A 122 -1.00 1.46 -20.62
CA VAL A 122 -0.20 2.24 -21.57
C VAL A 122 -0.49 1.81 -23.01
N ILE A 123 -0.44 0.49 -23.29
CA ILE A 123 -0.73 -0.07 -24.61
C ILE A 123 -2.16 0.27 -25.05
N ALA A 124 -3.12 0.14 -24.14
CA ALA A 124 -4.52 0.42 -24.44
C ALA A 124 -4.78 1.91 -24.76
N GLN A 125 -4.10 2.84 -24.09
CA GLN A 125 -4.19 4.27 -24.40
C GLN A 125 -3.71 4.56 -25.83
N VAL A 126 -2.59 3.98 -26.26
CA VAL A 126 -2.09 4.16 -27.62
C VAL A 126 -2.99 3.47 -28.64
N LEU A 127 -3.38 2.21 -28.43
CA LEU A 127 -4.08 1.41 -29.44
C LEU A 127 -5.59 1.70 -29.51
N LEU A 128 -6.26 1.93 -28.38
CA LEU A 128 -7.72 2.09 -28.34
C LEU A 128 -8.16 3.55 -28.38
N LEU A 129 -7.37 4.47 -27.79
CA LEU A 129 -7.67 5.90 -27.82
C LEU A 129 -6.95 6.63 -28.95
N GLY A 130 -5.94 5.99 -29.59
CA GLY A 130 -5.16 6.60 -30.66
C GLY A 130 -4.26 7.74 -30.18
N LEU A 131 -3.86 7.75 -28.91
CA LEU A 131 -2.98 8.78 -28.36
C LEU A 131 -1.55 8.59 -28.88
N ASP A 132 -0.84 9.69 -29.03
CA ASP A 132 0.59 9.64 -29.35
C ASP A 132 1.37 8.99 -28.21
N SER A 133 2.33 8.14 -28.56
CA SER A 133 3.14 7.44 -27.58
C SER A 133 3.99 8.38 -26.72
N SER A 134 4.39 9.53 -27.25
CA SER A 134 5.15 10.55 -26.52
C SER A 134 4.28 11.24 -25.46
N ASP A 135 3.02 11.51 -25.77
CA ASP A 135 2.07 12.11 -24.84
C ASP A 135 1.75 11.15 -23.69
N VAL A 136 1.52 9.88 -24.03
CA VAL A 136 1.32 8.82 -23.00
C VAL A 136 2.56 8.69 -22.13
N ALA A 137 3.76 8.65 -22.71
CA ALA A 137 5.01 8.57 -21.96
C ALA A 137 5.21 9.80 -21.05
N GLY A 138 4.90 10.99 -21.54
CA GLY A 138 4.95 12.24 -20.77
C GLY A 138 4.01 12.23 -19.57
N SER A 139 2.82 11.67 -19.71
CA SER A 139 1.83 11.57 -18.63
C SER A 139 2.23 10.59 -17.51
N LEU A 140 3.17 9.65 -17.79
CA LEU A 140 3.62 8.65 -16.82
C LEU A 140 4.66 9.18 -15.81
N MET A 141 5.38 10.27 -16.12
CA MET A 141 6.47 10.80 -15.27
C MET A 141 6.18 12.24 -14.83
N ASN A 142 5.20 12.40 -13.98
CA ASN A 142 4.88 13.68 -13.32
C ASN A 142 5.53 13.78 -11.92
N ASP A 143 5.40 14.94 -11.27
CA ASP A 143 5.98 15.22 -9.95
C ASP A 143 5.53 14.22 -8.89
N SER A 144 4.27 13.77 -8.92
CA SER A 144 3.75 12.79 -7.97
C SER A 144 4.39 11.42 -8.13
N VAL A 145 4.66 10.98 -9.36
CA VAL A 145 5.36 9.71 -9.64
C VAL A 145 6.83 9.79 -9.23
N LEU A 146 7.50 10.91 -9.52
CA LEU A 146 8.86 11.18 -9.05
C LEU A 146 8.91 11.18 -7.51
N PHE A 147 7.92 11.77 -6.86
CA PHE A 147 7.81 11.76 -5.40
C PHE A 147 7.66 10.35 -4.84
N ILE A 148 6.76 9.53 -5.40
CA ILE A 148 6.58 8.13 -4.99
C ILE A 148 7.88 7.34 -5.18
N MET A 149 8.53 7.48 -6.33
CA MET A 149 9.78 6.82 -6.65
C MET A 149 10.89 7.22 -5.65
N GLY A 150 11.11 8.52 -5.46
CA GLY A 150 12.13 9.04 -4.55
C GLY A 150 11.86 8.67 -3.09
N SER A 151 10.61 8.70 -2.65
CA SER A 151 10.21 8.28 -1.28
C SER A 151 10.48 6.80 -1.03
N LEU A 152 10.23 5.91 -2.01
CA LEU A 152 10.57 4.49 -1.92
C LEU A 152 12.09 4.28 -1.88
N MET A 153 12.86 5.04 -2.66
CA MET A 153 14.33 4.99 -2.62
C MET A 153 14.86 5.44 -1.25
N LEU A 154 14.31 6.53 -0.69
CA LEU A 154 14.64 7.01 0.67
C LEU A 154 14.30 5.97 1.73
N ALA A 155 13.16 5.31 1.64
CA ALA A 155 12.76 4.25 2.56
C ALA A 155 13.80 3.11 2.58
N VAL A 156 14.27 2.64 1.42
CA VAL A 156 15.33 1.64 1.31
C VAL A 156 16.62 2.13 1.96
N ALA A 157 17.01 3.40 1.72
CA ALA A 157 18.21 3.98 2.27
C ALA A 157 18.19 4.05 3.81
N VAL A 158 17.07 4.47 4.40
CA VAL A 158 16.87 4.54 5.86
C VAL A 158 16.93 3.15 6.49
N VAL A 159 16.28 2.15 5.88
CA VAL A 159 16.30 0.76 6.36
C VAL A 159 17.72 0.17 6.35
N LYS A 160 18.49 0.46 5.29
CA LYS A 160 19.87 -0.03 5.16
C LYS A 160 20.77 0.44 6.30
N GLN A 161 20.51 1.62 6.87
CA GLN A 161 21.25 2.17 8.01
C GLN A 161 20.79 1.63 9.37
N LYS A 162 19.79 0.74 9.42
CA LYS A 162 19.24 0.15 10.66
C LYS A 162 18.80 1.18 11.71
N LEU A 163 18.43 2.38 11.28
CA LEU A 163 17.95 3.46 12.16
C LEU A 163 16.63 3.10 12.86
N ASP A 164 15.83 2.25 12.21
CA ASP A 164 14.60 1.65 12.71
C ASP A 164 14.75 0.98 14.07
N LYS A 165 15.76 0.12 14.22
CA LYS A 165 16.00 -0.64 15.47
C LYS A 165 16.31 0.29 16.65
N ARG A 166 17.05 1.36 16.40
CA ARG A 166 17.41 2.34 17.43
C ARG A 166 16.18 3.12 17.88
N ILE A 167 15.31 3.49 16.96
CA ILE A 167 14.06 4.18 17.25
C ILE A 167 13.12 3.24 18.02
N ALA A 168 12.96 1.99 17.58
CA ALA A 168 12.17 0.98 18.29
C ALA A 168 12.65 0.80 19.75
N TRP A 169 13.96 0.75 19.96
CA TRP A 169 14.53 0.68 21.30
C TRP A 169 14.20 1.88 22.18
N LEU A 170 14.34 3.09 21.64
CA LEU A 170 14.05 4.33 22.39
C LEU A 170 12.63 4.32 22.95
N ILE A 171 11.68 3.78 22.20
CA ILE A 171 10.28 3.78 22.59
C ILE A 171 9.96 2.71 23.61
N ILE A 172 10.51 1.50 23.45
CA ILE A 172 10.37 0.45 24.47
C ILE A 172 10.95 0.93 25.83
N ARG A 173 12.01 1.74 25.79
CA ARG A 173 12.59 2.35 27.00
C ARG A 173 11.61 3.31 27.69
N ILE A 174 10.79 4.04 26.93
CA ILE A 174 9.85 5.05 27.45
C ILE A 174 8.54 4.39 27.94
N THR A 175 8.07 3.32 27.28
CA THR A 175 6.75 2.73 27.54
C THR A 175 6.69 1.82 28.77
N GLY A 176 7.84 1.36 29.28
CA GLY A 176 7.90 0.42 30.39
C GLY A 176 7.50 -1.01 29.99
N THR A 177 6.99 -1.82 30.94
CA THR A 177 6.80 -3.28 30.76
C THR A 177 5.34 -3.73 30.70
N LYS A 178 4.37 -2.87 31.04
CA LYS A 178 2.94 -3.21 30.98
C LYS A 178 2.52 -3.44 29.51
N THR A 179 1.88 -4.57 29.24
CA THR A 179 1.45 -4.96 27.88
C THR A 179 0.70 -3.84 27.16
N SER A 180 -0.25 -3.16 27.83
CA SER A 180 -1.01 -2.07 27.23
C SER A 180 -0.12 -0.88 26.80
N ARG A 181 0.88 -0.52 27.63
CA ARG A 181 1.82 0.55 27.30
C ARG A 181 2.80 0.14 26.20
N VAL A 182 3.28 -1.10 26.24
CA VAL A 182 4.16 -1.64 25.19
C VAL A 182 3.43 -1.66 23.85
N CYS A 183 2.18 -2.13 23.79
CA CYS A 183 1.39 -2.13 22.56
C CYS A 183 1.08 -0.72 22.06
N PHE A 184 0.76 0.21 22.95
CA PHE A 184 0.61 1.63 22.59
C PHE A 184 1.92 2.22 22.05
N GLY A 185 3.05 1.95 22.70
CA GLY A 185 4.35 2.35 22.21
C GLY A 185 4.67 1.77 20.84
N ILE A 186 4.38 0.49 20.59
CA ILE A 186 4.52 -0.13 19.27
C ILE A 186 3.66 0.60 18.24
N SER A 187 2.39 0.90 18.55
CA SER A 187 1.53 1.66 17.63
C SER A 187 2.07 3.06 17.35
N VAL A 188 2.56 3.78 18.37
CA VAL A 188 3.16 5.12 18.23
C VAL A 188 4.39 5.08 17.35
N VAL A 189 5.31 4.13 17.60
CA VAL A 189 6.54 4.00 16.79
C VAL A 189 6.24 3.65 15.36
N SER A 190 5.49 2.56 15.20
CA SER A 190 5.10 2.11 13.87
C SER A 190 4.41 3.25 13.13
N GLY A 191 3.56 3.99 13.83
CA GLY A 191 2.87 5.13 13.28
C GLY A 191 3.79 6.26 12.86
N ILE A 192 4.59 6.81 13.78
CA ILE A 192 5.48 7.92 13.48
C ILE A 192 6.44 7.57 12.34
N LEU A 193 7.04 6.39 12.38
CA LEU A 193 7.93 5.96 11.30
C LEU A 193 7.18 5.79 9.98
N ALA A 194 6.02 5.14 9.98
CA ALA A 194 5.23 4.89 8.79
C ALA A 194 4.74 6.17 8.12
N SER A 195 4.52 7.24 8.90
CA SER A 195 4.12 8.52 8.33
C SER A 195 5.20 9.13 7.41
N PHE A 196 6.48 8.78 7.57
CA PHE A 196 7.57 9.33 6.77
C PHE A 196 8.19 8.35 5.79
N ILE A 197 8.31 7.06 6.13
CA ILE A 197 9.02 6.06 5.30
C ILE A 197 8.10 4.99 4.71
N GLY A 198 6.79 5.13 4.91
CA GLY A 198 5.77 4.25 4.34
C GLY A 198 5.43 3.03 5.21
N GLU A 199 4.14 2.67 5.17
CA GLU A 199 3.55 1.65 6.05
C GLU A 199 4.11 0.24 5.88
N HIS A 200 4.39 -0.19 4.63
CA HIS A 200 4.90 -1.54 4.35
C HIS A 200 6.32 -1.75 4.86
N THR A 201 7.17 -0.74 4.71
CA THR A 201 8.56 -0.76 5.18
C THR A 201 8.61 -0.89 6.69
N VAL A 202 7.84 -0.06 7.39
CA VAL A 202 7.81 -0.07 8.86
C VAL A 202 7.19 -1.35 9.41
N ALA A 203 6.13 -1.86 8.80
CA ALA A 203 5.55 -3.13 9.22
C ALA A 203 6.55 -4.29 9.11
N ALA A 204 7.32 -4.35 8.00
CA ALA A 204 8.37 -5.35 7.82
C ALA A 204 9.50 -5.22 8.85
N MET A 205 9.89 -3.99 9.19
CA MET A 205 10.91 -3.70 10.19
C MET A 205 10.46 -4.05 11.61
N MET A 206 9.22 -3.73 11.96
CA MET A 206 8.67 -3.93 13.30
C MET A 206 8.22 -5.36 13.56
N LEU A 207 7.96 -6.14 12.51
CA LEU A 207 7.53 -7.54 12.64
C LEU A 207 8.51 -8.41 13.46
N PRO A 208 9.84 -8.42 13.21
CA PRO A 208 10.80 -9.16 14.02
C PRO A 208 10.78 -8.73 15.50
N VAL A 209 10.59 -7.45 15.79
CA VAL A 209 10.47 -6.92 17.16
C VAL A 209 9.23 -7.49 17.83
N GLY A 210 8.09 -7.47 17.15
CA GLY A 210 6.83 -8.05 17.64
C GLY A 210 6.96 -9.56 17.91
N ILE A 211 7.53 -10.31 16.96
CA ILE A 211 7.77 -11.77 17.12
C ILE A 211 8.69 -12.03 18.31
N THR A 212 9.76 -11.26 18.46
CA THR A 212 10.69 -11.40 19.59
C THR A 212 9.97 -11.19 20.93
N LEU A 213 9.13 -10.16 21.04
CA LEU A 213 8.34 -9.92 22.27
C LEU A 213 7.41 -11.10 22.58
N ILE A 214 6.77 -11.67 21.57
CA ILE A 214 5.85 -12.81 21.69
C ILE A 214 6.61 -14.06 22.14
N THR A 215 7.68 -14.44 21.44
CA THR A 215 8.46 -15.66 21.70
C THR A 215 9.22 -15.60 23.03
N LEU A 216 9.73 -14.43 23.43
CA LEU A 216 10.38 -14.25 24.72
C LEU A 216 9.39 -14.27 25.90
N THR A 217 8.09 -14.13 25.64
CA THR A 217 7.04 -14.25 26.68
C THR A 217 6.68 -15.72 26.90
N SER A 218 6.47 -16.49 25.84
CA SER A 218 6.24 -17.95 25.91
C SER A 218 6.53 -18.62 24.57
N ASP A 219 7.12 -19.80 24.61
CA ASP A 219 7.37 -20.64 23.43
C ASP A 219 6.11 -21.38 22.93
N ASP A 220 5.04 -21.43 23.75
CA ASP A 220 3.78 -22.07 23.38
C ASP A 220 2.84 -21.06 22.67
N PRO A 221 2.59 -21.19 21.35
CA PRO A 221 1.75 -20.26 20.61
C PRO A 221 0.32 -20.14 21.13
N LYS A 222 -0.20 -21.19 21.81
CA LYS A 222 -1.56 -21.18 22.36
C LYS A 222 -1.66 -20.27 23.58
N LYS A 223 -0.57 -20.15 24.37
CA LYS A 223 -0.52 -19.32 25.57
C LYS A 223 -0.29 -17.83 25.30
N VAL A 224 0.02 -17.44 24.08
CA VAL A 224 0.30 -16.06 23.65
C VAL A 224 -0.58 -15.61 22.49
N ARG A 225 -1.68 -16.30 22.22
CA ARG A 225 -2.51 -16.06 21.05
C ARG A 225 -3.07 -14.64 20.99
N ASN A 226 -3.69 -14.18 22.08
CA ASN A 226 -4.26 -12.82 22.12
C ASN A 226 -3.15 -11.78 22.27
N LEU A 227 -2.08 -12.07 22.99
CA LEU A 227 -0.91 -11.20 23.03
C LEU A 227 -0.33 -10.99 21.63
N ALA A 228 -0.16 -12.08 20.86
CA ALA A 228 0.33 -12.00 19.49
C ALA A 228 -0.61 -11.15 18.59
N ALA A 229 -1.93 -11.35 18.72
CA ALA A 229 -2.89 -10.55 18.00
C ALA A 229 -2.77 -9.05 18.33
N VAL A 230 -2.71 -8.69 19.63
CA VAL A 230 -2.59 -7.28 20.03
C VAL A 230 -1.26 -6.68 19.55
N VAL A 231 -0.12 -7.38 19.74
CA VAL A 231 1.20 -6.87 19.34
C VAL A 231 1.30 -6.67 17.83
N LEU A 232 0.94 -7.69 17.05
CA LEU A 232 1.10 -7.66 15.60
C LEU A 232 0.11 -6.70 14.93
N LEU A 233 -1.14 -6.65 15.39
CA LEU A 233 -2.11 -5.69 14.87
C LEU A 233 -1.83 -4.26 15.35
N SER A 234 -1.15 -4.07 16.50
CA SER A 234 -0.63 -2.75 16.90
C SER A 234 0.40 -2.20 15.90
N ILE A 235 1.24 -3.08 15.33
CA ILE A 235 2.18 -2.71 14.25
C ILE A 235 1.39 -2.32 13.00
N SER A 236 0.55 -3.24 12.51
CA SER A 236 -0.15 -3.05 11.23
C SER A 236 -1.09 -1.85 11.25
N TYR A 237 -1.96 -1.75 12.25
CA TYR A 237 -2.94 -0.65 12.33
C TYR A 237 -2.27 0.68 12.69
N GLY A 238 -1.20 0.64 13.50
CA GLY A 238 -0.37 1.82 13.75
C GLY A 238 0.21 2.37 12.44
N CYS A 239 0.76 1.52 11.58
CA CYS A 239 1.25 1.91 10.25
C CYS A 239 0.13 2.45 9.35
N SER A 240 -1.02 1.75 9.29
CA SER A 240 -2.12 2.12 8.40
C SER A 240 -2.74 3.46 8.76
N VAL A 241 -3.00 3.70 10.06
CA VAL A 241 -3.51 4.98 10.55
C VAL A 241 -2.55 6.12 10.27
N ALA A 242 -1.25 5.89 10.39
CA ALA A 242 -0.23 6.92 10.23
C ALA A 242 0.11 7.25 8.78
N GLY A 243 -0.15 6.32 7.87
CA GLY A 243 0.11 6.54 6.46
C GLY A 243 -0.67 7.69 5.83
N ILE A 244 -1.68 8.24 6.53
CA ILE A 244 -2.38 9.46 6.11
C ILE A 244 -1.64 10.75 6.50
N GLY A 245 -0.77 10.70 7.52
CA GLY A 245 -0.26 11.90 8.19
C GLY A 245 0.60 12.79 7.31
N THR A 246 1.35 12.23 6.37
CA THR A 246 2.21 12.99 5.45
C THR A 246 2.05 12.50 4.01
N PRO A 247 2.43 13.30 3.01
CA PRO A 247 2.47 12.84 1.63
C PRO A 247 3.30 11.56 1.41
N SER A 248 4.44 11.41 2.10
CA SER A 248 5.33 10.25 1.98
C SER A 248 4.87 9.01 2.76
N GLY A 249 3.89 9.14 3.65
CA GLY A 249 3.34 8.03 4.43
C GLY A 249 2.63 6.97 3.58
N GLY A 250 2.10 7.35 2.43
CA GLY A 250 1.45 6.41 1.50
C GLY A 250 1.28 6.99 0.11
N ALA A 251 1.51 6.17 -0.91
CA ALA A 251 1.41 6.58 -2.32
C ALA A 251 0.04 7.16 -2.69
N ARG A 252 -1.04 6.74 -2.00
CA ARG A 252 -2.40 7.30 -2.15
C ARG A 252 -2.47 8.82 -1.96
N ASN A 253 -1.66 9.35 -1.04
CA ASN A 253 -1.61 10.78 -0.75
C ASN A 253 -0.99 11.53 -1.93
N ALA A 254 0.13 11.03 -2.45
CA ALA A 254 0.79 11.59 -3.62
C ALA A 254 -0.07 11.52 -4.88
N ILE A 255 -0.82 10.43 -5.07
CA ILE A 255 -1.76 10.28 -6.19
C ILE A 255 -2.85 11.36 -6.13
N MET A 256 -3.43 11.58 -4.94
CA MET A 256 -4.46 12.61 -4.77
C MET A 256 -3.91 14.02 -4.99
N ILE A 257 -2.70 14.32 -4.47
CA ILE A 257 -2.00 15.58 -4.74
C ILE A 257 -1.79 15.77 -6.25
N GLY A 258 -1.38 14.71 -6.94
CA GLY A 258 -1.24 14.71 -8.39
C GLY A 258 -2.54 15.03 -9.11
N TYR A 259 -3.64 14.38 -8.72
CA TYR A 259 -4.95 14.64 -9.34
C TYR A 259 -5.44 16.08 -9.12
N TRP A 260 -5.27 16.66 -7.93
CA TRP A 260 -5.63 18.06 -7.74
C TRP A 260 -4.84 18.97 -8.66
N LYS A 261 -3.52 18.78 -8.75
CA LYS A 261 -2.66 19.59 -9.62
C LYS A 261 -3.04 19.42 -11.09
N GLU A 262 -3.17 18.19 -11.57
CA GLU A 262 -3.46 17.90 -12.99
C GLU A 262 -4.90 18.26 -13.39
N PHE A 263 -5.86 18.21 -12.45
CA PHE A 263 -7.27 18.43 -12.78
C PHE A 263 -7.68 19.90 -12.69
N PHE A 264 -7.13 20.65 -11.76
CA PHE A 264 -7.68 21.94 -11.36
C PHE A 264 -6.66 23.08 -11.32
N TYR A 265 -5.36 22.78 -11.26
CA TYR A 265 -4.36 23.83 -11.17
C TYR A 265 -4.10 24.48 -12.54
N ASP A 266 -4.16 25.81 -12.56
CA ASP A 266 -3.80 26.66 -13.69
C ASP A 266 -2.85 27.75 -13.18
N PRO A 267 -1.58 27.79 -13.64
CA PRO A 267 -0.60 28.77 -13.17
C PRO A 267 -0.98 30.22 -13.51
N THR A 268 -1.89 30.43 -14.44
CA THR A 268 -2.38 31.76 -14.84
C THR A 268 -3.53 32.25 -13.97
N ASN A 269 -4.20 31.37 -13.23
CA ASN A 269 -5.34 31.71 -12.36
C ASN A 269 -4.99 31.50 -10.87
N PRO A 270 -4.78 32.59 -10.09
CA PRO A 270 -4.45 32.49 -8.65
C PRO A 270 -5.49 31.76 -7.80
N GLU A 271 -6.77 31.74 -8.19
CA GLU A 271 -7.82 31.03 -7.46
C GLU A 271 -7.58 29.51 -7.43
N THR A 272 -6.84 29.00 -8.41
CA THR A 272 -6.52 27.57 -8.50
C THR A 272 -5.35 27.14 -7.62
N PHE A 273 -4.65 28.06 -6.96
CA PHE A 273 -3.52 27.76 -6.08
C PHE A 273 -3.93 26.96 -4.83
N ILE A 274 -5.21 26.94 -4.50
CA ILE A 274 -5.75 26.08 -3.45
C ILE A 274 -5.47 24.60 -3.74
N PHE A 275 -5.35 24.19 -5.00
CA PHE A 275 -5.08 22.83 -5.45
C PHE A 275 -3.60 22.46 -5.40
N ILE A 276 -2.70 23.40 -5.08
CA ILE A 276 -1.32 23.11 -4.73
C ILE A 276 -1.30 22.74 -3.24
N VAL A 277 -1.24 21.44 -2.97
CA VAL A 277 -1.13 20.93 -1.61
C VAL A 277 0.32 20.50 -1.39
N ASP A 278 1.09 21.37 -0.75
CA ASP A 278 2.47 21.09 -0.35
C ASP A 278 2.53 20.14 0.86
N TYR A 279 3.75 19.75 1.24
CA TYR A 279 3.98 18.79 2.31
C TYR A 279 3.44 19.25 3.67
N LEU A 280 3.67 20.52 4.02
CA LEU A 280 3.23 21.10 5.29
C LEU A 280 1.71 21.26 5.32
N LYS A 281 1.11 21.76 4.24
CA LYS A 281 -0.34 21.91 4.11
C LYS A 281 -1.03 20.57 4.29
N TRP A 282 -0.52 19.50 3.65
CA TRP A 282 -1.03 18.15 3.88
C TRP A 282 -0.95 17.75 5.35
N MET A 283 0.21 17.94 6.00
CA MET A 283 0.40 17.58 7.41
C MET A 283 -0.58 18.33 8.32
N VAL A 284 -0.78 19.61 8.11
CA VAL A 284 -1.72 20.42 8.92
C VAL A 284 -3.13 19.80 8.88
N PHE A 285 -3.60 19.34 7.75
CA PHE A 285 -4.94 18.77 7.62
C PHE A 285 -5.04 17.31 8.08
N ALA A 286 -4.03 16.49 7.84
CA ALA A 286 -4.12 15.04 8.02
C ALA A 286 -3.42 14.51 9.29
N TYR A 287 -2.32 15.15 9.73
CA TYR A 287 -1.54 14.66 10.88
C TYR A 287 -2.31 14.65 12.21
N PRO A 288 -3.16 15.65 12.53
CA PRO A 288 -4.00 15.59 13.72
C PRO A 288 -5.00 14.43 13.72
N ILE A 289 -5.53 14.06 12.54
CA ILE A 289 -6.45 12.90 12.40
C ILE A 289 -5.70 11.61 12.77
N PHE A 290 -4.47 11.45 12.28
CA PHE A 290 -3.61 10.34 12.65
C PHE A 290 -3.38 10.28 14.17
N LEU A 291 -2.97 11.40 14.78
CA LEU A 291 -2.68 11.45 16.23
C LEU A 291 -3.91 11.11 17.07
N ILE A 292 -5.09 11.58 16.68
CA ILE A 292 -6.35 11.27 17.38
C ILE A 292 -6.72 9.80 17.24
N GLN A 293 -6.51 9.18 16.08
CA GLN A 293 -6.83 7.77 15.84
C GLN A 293 -5.92 6.80 16.61
N LEU A 294 -4.67 7.19 16.87
CA LEU A 294 -3.65 6.30 17.40
C LEU A 294 -4.00 5.66 18.77
N PRO A 295 -4.51 6.39 19.78
CA PRO A 295 -4.99 5.80 21.04
C PRO A 295 -6.12 4.79 20.82
N PHE A 296 -7.03 5.05 19.87
CA PHE A 296 -8.16 4.18 19.58
C PHE A 296 -7.71 2.86 18.96
N VAL A 297 -6.62 2.81 18.21
CA VAL A 297 -6.00 1.55 17.74
C VAL A 297 -5.74 0.64 18.92
N THR A 298 -4.96 1.10 19.88
CA THR A 298 -4.58 0.29 21.05
C THR A 298 -5.79 -0.06 21.92
N MET A 299 -6.69 0.89 22.17
CA MET A 299 -7.92 0.63 22.93
C MET A 299 -8.76 -0.45 22.29
N THR A 300 -9.04 -0.34 21.00
CA THR A 300 -9.89 -1.31 20.27
C THR A 300 -9.27 -2.70 20.28
N LEU A 301 -7.94 -2.79 20.11
CA LEU A 301 -7.22 -4.07 20.17
C LEU A 301 -7.28 -4.71 21.56
N LEU A 302 -7.02 -3.94 22.62
CA LEU A 302 -7.06 -4.45 24.01
C LEU A 302 -8.46 -4.84 24.47
N PHE A 303 -9.50 -4.12 24.01
CA PHE A 303 -10.89 -4.50 24.29
C PHE A 303 -11.33 -5.76 23.53
N THR A 304 -10.80 -5.96 22.33
CA THR A 304 -11.17 -7.11 21.48
C THR A 304 -10.41 -8.36 21.86
N PHE A 305 -9.10 -8.26 21.99
CA PHE A 305 -8.20 -9.35 22.35
C PHE A 305 -7.62 -9.08 23.74
N ARG A 306 -8.16 -9.67 24.76
CA ARG A 306 -7.62 -9.55 26.12
C ARG A 306 -6.31 -10.35 26.20
N PRO A 307 -5.12 -9.70 26.25
CA PRO A 307 -3.85 -10.42 26.26
C PRO A 307 -3.72 -11.28 27.52
N GLU A 308 -3.14 -12.46 27.40
CA GLU A 308 -2.94 -13.43 28.49
C GLU A 308 -1.93 -12.92 29.52
N TYR A 309 -0.98 -12.10 29.08
CA TYR A 309 0.07 -11.53 29.91
C TYR A 309 -0.12 -10.01 30.06
N ARG A 310 -0.19 -9.52 31.28
CA ARG A 310 -0.33 -8.08 31.59
C ARG A 310 1.01 -7.37 31.71
N ASP A 311 2.09 -8.13 31.86
CA ASP A 311 3.46 -7.61 32.00
C ASP A 311 4.42 -8.40 31.12
N LEU A 312 5.28 -7.68 30.40
CA LEU A 312 6.27 -8.19 29.46
C LEU A 312 7.70 -7.94 29.92
N SER A 313 7.94 -7.75 31.22
CA SER A 313 9.24 -7.38 31.77
C SER A 313 10.39 -8.23 31.26
N ARG A 314 10.21 -9.56 31.23
CA ARG A 314 11.25 -10.51 30.74
C ARG A 314 11.60 -10.29 29.27
N ALA A 315 10.58 -10.11 28.44
CA ALA A 315 10.75 -9.90 27.00
C ALA A 315 11.40 -8.54 26.71
N VAL A 316 10.96 -7.49 27.39
CA VAL A 316 11.48 -6.13 27.23
C VAL A 316 12.95 -6.03 27.66
N VAL A 317 13.34 -6.61 28.80
CA VAL A 317 14.74 -6.63 29.28
C VAL A 317 15.63 -7.35 28.28
N LYS A 318 15.20 -8.49 27.76
CA LYS A 318 15.99 -9.28 26.81
C LYS A 318 16.13 -8.60 25.45
N LEU A 319 15.07 -7.93 24.98
CA LEU A 319 15.12 -7.10 23.76
C LEU A 319 16.08 -5.92 23.95
N ARG A 320 16.06 -5.28 25.12
CA ARG A 320 17.01 -4.21 25.48
C ARG A 320 18.46 -4.68 25.35
N THR A 321 18.78 -5.84 25.90
CA THR A 321 20.15 -6.41 25.81
C THR A 321 20.57 -6.66 24.37
N GLN A 322 19.66 -7.12 23.49
CA GLN A 322 19.95 -7.34 22.08
C GLN A 322 20.28 -6.04 21.33
N VAL A 323 19.58 -4.95 21.66
CA VAL A 323 19.83 -3.65 21.02
C VAL A 323 21.10 -2.98 21.56
N GLU A 324 21.38 -3.12 22.87
CA GLU A 324 22.62 -2.62 23.47
C GLU A 324 23.87 -3.28 22.87
N GLN A 325 23.75 -4.52 22.34
CA GLN A 325 24.84 -5.21 21.62
C GLN A 325 25.17 -4.62 20.25
N GLU A 326 24.27 -3.82 19.64
CA GLU A 326 24.57 -3.16 18.35
C GLU A 326 25.57 -1.98 18.49
N GLY A 327 25.91 -1.57 19.70
CA GLY A 327 26.96 -0.58 20.00
C GLY A 327 26.57 0.87 19.75
N ALA A 328 27.55 1.77 19.86
CA ALA A 328 27.36 3.21 19.68
C ALA A 328 27.05 3.59 18.22
N MET A 329 26.40 4.75 18.02
CA MET A 329 26.15 5.29 16.67
C MET A 329 27.45 5.62 15.96
N LYS A 330 27.56 5.16 14.72
CA LYS A 330 28.70 5.45 13.83
C LYS A 330 28.51 6.80 13.14
N ALA A 331 29.59 7.38 12.62
CA ALA A 331 29.51 8.61 11.84
C ALA A 331 28.54 8.50 10.65
N ALA A 332 28.50 7.35 9.99
CA ALA A 332 27.56 7.07 8.90
C ALA A 332 26.07 7.18 9.33
N ASP A 333 25.73 6.74 10.55
CA ASP A 333 24.36 6.84 11.08
C ASP A 333 23.94 8.32 11.25
N TRP A 334 24.89 9.17 11.73
CA TRP A 334 24.64 10.60 11.88
C TRP A 334 24.49 11.32 10.54
N VAL A 335 25.31 10.95 9.54
CA VAL A 335 25.16 11.49 8.18
C VAL A 335 23.83 11.08 7.58
N ALA A 336 23.39 9.83 7.76
CA ALA A 336 22.10 9.35 7.29
C ALA A 336 20.93 10.11 7.94
N ILE A 337 20.98 10.33 9.25
CA ILE A 337 20.00 11.13 9.98
C ILE A 337 20.01 12.57 9.45
N GLY A 338 21.19 13.17 9.23
CA GLY A 338 21.31 14.51 8.67
C GLY A 338 20.66 14.65 7.30
N ILE A 339 20.93 13.72 6.38
CA ILE A 339 20.33 13.71 5.03
C ILE A 339 18.81 13.55 5.13
N PHE A 340 18.32 12.65 6.00
CA PHE A 340 16.89 12.44 6.18
C PHE A 340 16.19 13.71 6.70
N PHE A 341 16.73 14.38 7.71
CA PHE A 341 16.17 15.63 8.22
C PHE A 341 16.29 16.79 7.21
N LEU A 342 17.38 16.85 6.43
CA LEU A 342 17.51 17.81 5.33
C LEU A 342 16.43 17.59 4.26
N THR A 343 16.14 16.34 3.91
CA THR A 343 15.06 16.02 2.98
C THR A 343 13.70 16.43 3.52
N LEU A 344 13.42 16.17 4.82
CA LEU A 344 12.20 16.62 5.47
C LEU A 344 12.09 18.15 5.47
N ALA A 345 13.15 18.85 5.79
CA ALA A 345 13.21 20.31 5.71
C ALA A 345 12.98 20.81 4.28
N GLY A 346 13.57 20.15 3.30
CA GLY A 346 13.32 20.40 1.88
C GLY A 346 11.84 20.28 1.51
N TRP A 347 11.17 19.23 1.97
CA TRP A 347 9.74 19.08 1.74
C TRP A 347 8.90 20.14 2.43
N ILE A 348 9.23 20.53 3.67
CA ILE A 348 8.48 21.52 4.44
C ILE A 348 8.64 22.93 3.85
N PHE A 349 9.86 23.30 3.42
CA PHE A 349 10.15 24.69 3.07
C PHE A 349 10.19 24.94 1.56
N PHE A 350 10.47 23.94 0.74
CA PHE A 350 10.72 24.13 -0.68
C PHE A 350 9.79 23.34 -1.62
N SER A 351 8.99 22.38 -1.11
CA SER A 351 8.16 21.55 -1.98
C SER A 351 7.10 22.32 -2.77
N GLY A 352 6.64 23.43 -2.24
CA GLY A 352 5.71 24.33 -2.96
C GLY A 352 6.31 24.98 -4.21
N GLU A 353 7.63 25.23 -4.21
CA GLU A 353 8.33 25.90 -5.31
C GLU A 353 8.91 24.91 -6.32
N ILE A 354 9.62 23.89 -5.85
CA ILE A 354 10.38 22.96 -6.72
C ILE A 354 9.73 21.59 -6.88
N GLY A 355 8.59 21.34 -6.23
CA GLY A 355 7.85 20.08 -6.28
C GLY A 355 8.31 19.05 -5.24
N LEU A 356 7.37 18.21 -4.85
CA LEU A 356 7.61 17.10 -3.89
C LEU A 356 8.60 16.08 -4.46
N GLY A 357 8.47 15.76 -5.76
CA GLY A 357 9.29 14.77 -6.45
C GLY A 357 10.76 15.18 -6.52
N THR A 358 11.03 16.43 -6.85
CA THR A 358 12.41 16.95 -6.93
C THR A 358 13.13 16.80 -5.60
N VAL A 359 12.50 17.17 -4.49
CA VAL A 359 13.07 17.03 -3.14
C VAL A 359 13.31 15.56 -2.78
N ALA A 360 12.37 14.67 -3.13
CA ALA A 360 12.51 13.23 -2.87
C ALA A 360 13.71 12.63 -3.61
N ILE A 361 13.86 12.96 -4.89
CA ILE A 361 15.01 12.51 -5.71
C ILE A 361 16.32 13.08 -5.19
N PHE A 362 16.34 14.38 -4.78
CA PHE A 362 17.51 14.98 -4.16
C PHE A 362 17.95 14.22 -2.90
N GLY A 363 17.02 13.90 -2.00
CA GLY A 363 17.31 13.11 -0.80
C GLY A 363 17.86 11.72 -1.13
N ALA A 364 17.26 11.01 -2.09
CA ALA A 364 17.74 9.70 -2.54
C ALA A 364 19.14 9.79 -3.16
N ALA A 365 19.40 10.80 -3.99
CA ALA A 365 20.72 11.05 -4.57
C ALA A 365 21.77 11.37 -3.50
N ALA A 366 21.40 12.15 -2.47
CA ALA A 366 22.31 12.46 -1.37
C ALA A 366 22.77 11.20 -0.61
N PHE A 367 21.89 10.22 -0.37
CA PHE A 367 22.28 8.93 0.23
C PHE A 367 23.24 8.14 -0.66
N LEU A 368 23.05 8.14 -1.98
CA LEU A 368 23.94 7.49 -2.95
C LEU A 368 25.30 8.18 -3.01
N VAL A 369 25.34 9.52 -3.09
CA VAL A 369 26.58 10.32 -3.15
C VAL A 369 27.38 10.17 -1.85
N ALA A 370 26.71 10.12 -0.71
CA ALA A 370 27.36 9.89 0.58
C ALA A 370 27.88 8.44 0.74
N GLY A 371 27.61 7.54 -0.20
CA GLY A 371 28.03 6.14 -0.14
C GLY A 371 27.35 5.32 0.97
N LEU A 372 26.24 5.82 1.51
CA LEU A 372 25.48 5.17 2.58
C LEU A 372 24.61 4.03 2.05
N VAL A 373 24.27 4.07 0.77
CA VAL A 373 23.50 3.05 0.06
C VAL A 373 24.10 2.88 -1.34
N ARG A 374 24.05 1.68 -1.88
CA ARG A 374 24.47 1.39 -3.25
C ARG A 374 23.26 1.36 -4.17
N TRP A 375 23.48 1.56 -5.47
CA TRP A 375 22.43 1.43 -6.47
C TRP A 375 21.76 0.05 -6.45
N GLU A 376 22.55 -1.02 -6.25
CA GLU A 376 22.06 -2.39 -6.15
C GLU A 376 21.08 -2.57 -4.99
N ASP A 377 21.32 -1.92 -3.84
CA ASP A 377 20.42 -1.94 -2.69
C ASP A 377 19.09 -1.27 -3.04
N ILE A 378 19.14 -0.12 -3.71
CA ILE A 378 17.94 0.60 -4.18
C ILE A 378 17.21 -0.23 -5.23
N ASN A 379 17.92 -0.73 -6.23
CA ASN A 379 17.34 -1.49 -7.33
C ASN A 379 16.62 -2.76 -6.85
N SER A 380 17.17 -3.44 -5.85
CA SER A 380 16.57 -4.65 -5.27
C SER A 380 15.51 -4.36 -4.20
N GLY A 381 15.62 -3.22 -3.50
CA GLY A 381 14.73 -2.86 -2.38
C GLY A 381 13.50 -2.07 -2.80
N VAL A 382 13.55 -1.32 -3.88
CA VAL A 382 12.42 -0.56 -4.41
C VAL A 382 11.48 -1.48 -5.20
N ASN A 383 10.20 -1.41 -4.89
CA ASN A 383 9.18 -2.07 -5.72
C ASN A 383 8.85 -1.20 -6.95
N TRP A 384 9.66 -1.33 -8.00
CA TRP A 384 9.49 -0.61 -9.26
C TRP A 384 8.12 -0.85 -9.91
N GLY A 385 7.54 -2.02 -9.65
CA GLY A 385 6.20 -2.33 -10.13
C GLY A 385 5.11 -1.42 -9.55
N VAL A 386 5.30 -0.98 -8.32
CA VAL A 386 4.40 -0.01 -7.67
C VAL A 386 4.54 1.37 -8.31
N VAL A 387 5.75 1.79 -8.66
CA VAL A 387 5.99 3.06 -9.38
C VAL A 387 5.26 3.06 -10.72
N LEU A 388 5.44 2.00 -11.53
CA LEU A 388 4.76 1.84 -12.82
C LEU A 388 3.24 1.80 -12.68
N LEU A 389 2.74 1.08 -11.65
CA LEU A 389 1.32 0.98 -11.36
C LEU A 389 0.69 2.38 -11.18
N TYR A 390 1.29 3.19 -10.33
CA TYR A 390 0.74 4.52 -10.03
C TYR A 390 0.91 5.50 -11.19
N ALA A 391 2.02 5.40 -11.93
CA ALA A 391 2.22 6.16 -13.15
C ALA A 391 1.09 5.92 -14.16
N ALA A 392 0.82 4.65 -14.48
CA ALA A 392 -0.24 4.28 -15.41
C ALA A 392 -1.65 4.62 -14.89
N ALA A 393 -1.88 4.50 -13.58
CA ALA A 393 -3.17 4.83 -12.97
C ALA A 393 -3.46 6.34 -13.01
N ILE A 394 -2.46 7.19 -12.74
CA ILE A 394 -2.59 8.65 -12.85
C ILE A 394 -2.84 9.03 -14.32
N SER A 395 -2.09 8.45 -15.26
CA SER A 395 -2.29 8.66 -16.69
C SER A 395 -3.71 8.28 -17.14
N LEU A 396 -4.22 7.12 -16.70
CA LEU A 396 -5.60 6.70 -16.99
C LEU A 396 -6.63 7.66 -16.35
N GLY A 397 -6.36 8.16 -15.13
CA GLY A 397 -7.20 9.15 -14.46
C GLY A 397 -7.32 10.46 -15.24
N LEU A 398 -6.24 10.92 -15.87
CA LEU A 398 -6.26 12.07 -16.78
C LEU A 398 -7.19 11.82 -17.97
N GLN A 399 -7.10 10.64 -18.58
CA GLN A 399 -7.99 10.27 -19.68
C GLN A 399 -9.47 10.20 -19.25
N MET A 400 -9.75 9.74 -18.02
CA MET A 400 -11.11 9.79 -17.45
C MET A 400 -11.64 11.24 -17.33
N LYS A 401 -10.76 12.19 -16.98
CA LYS A 401 -11.10 13.62 -16.94
C LYS A 401 -11.39 14.17 -18.34
N GLU A 402 -10.46 13.97 -19.27
CA GLU A 402 -10.49 14.56 -20.62
C GLU A 402 -11.65 14.05 -21.46
N THR A 403 -11.96 12.76 -21.38
CA THR A 403 -13.05 12.14 -22.15
C THR A 403 -14.43 12.32 -21.53
N GLY A 404 -14.52 12.92 -20.32
CA GLY A 404 -15.76 13.07 -19.58
C GLY A 404 -16.26 11.81 -18.88
N ALA A 405 -15.53 10.70 -18.96
CA ALA A 405 -15.93 9.43 -18.32
C ALA A 405 -16.10 9.55 -16.79
N ALA A 406 -15.17 10.26 -16.12
CA ALA A 406 -15.26 10.51 -14.70
C ALA A 406 -16.51 11.30 -14.31
N ARG A 407 -16.90 12.30 -15.13
CA ARG A 407 -18.09 13.11 -14.90
C ARG A 407 -19.36 12.27 -15.07
N TRP A 408 -19.43 11.48 -16.13
CA TRP A 408 -20.58 10.61 -16.37
C TRP A 408 -20.81 9.63 -15.21
N VAL A 409 -19.75 8.98 -14.72
CA VAL A 409 -19.84 8.10 -13.54
C VAL A 409 -20.28 8.89 -12.30
N ALA A 410 -19.72 10.07 -12.08
CA ALA A 410 -20.05 10.93 -10.96
C ALA A 410 -21.54 11.34 -10.95
N GLU A 411 -22.08 11.81 -12.08
CA GLU A 411 -23.48 12.22 -12.21
C GLU A 411 -24.44 11.06 -11.93
N ASN A 412 -24.15 9.87 -12.50
CA ASN A 412 -25.00 8.69 -12.26
C ASN A 412 -24.91 8.20 -10.82
N PHE A 413 -23.72 8.26 -10.19
CA PHE A 413 -23.57 7.85 -8.80
C PHE A 413 -24.26 8.83 -7.84
N LEU A 414 -24.16 10.13 -8.07
CA LEU A 414 -24.89 11.15 -7.29
C LEU A 414 -26.39 11.00 -7.44
N ALA A 415 -26.89 10.74 -8.65
CA ALA A 415 -28.31 10.46 -8.87
C ALA A 415 -28.79 9.22 -8.09
N TRP A 416 -27.94 8.20 -7.98
CA TRP A 416 -28.22 7.02 -7.16
C TRP A 416 -28.19 7.33 -5.66
N LEU A 417 -27.33 8.27 -5.19
CA LEU A 417 -27.23 8.69 -3.79
C LEU A 417 -28.36 9.65 -3.34
N ALA A 418 -28.94 10.40 -4.28
CA ALA A 418 -29.91 11.46 -3.99
C ALA A 418 -31.12 10.97 -3.13
N PRO A 419 -31.73 9.79 -3.39
CA PRO A 419 -32.84 9.30 -2.55
C PRO A 419 -32.45 9.04 -1.10
N PHE A 420 -31.14 8.88 -0.80
CA PHE A 420 -30.62 8.64 0.54
C PHE A 420 -30.19 9.93 1.26
N GLY A 421 -30.35 11.10 0.62
CA GLY A 421 -29.87 12.38 1.16
C GLY A 421 -28.34 12.45 1.27
N ALA A 422 -27.64 11.76 0.38
CA ALA A 422 -26.18 11.63 0.40
C ALA A 422 -25.53 12.21 -0.87
N SER A 423 -26.23 13.10 -1.59
CA SER A 423 -25.76 13.76 -2.81
C SER A 423 -24.90 15.01 -2.55
N ASP A 424 -24.94 15.55 -1.33
CA ASP A 424 -24.25 16.78 -0.93
C ASP A 424 -23.84 16.76 0.55
N GLY A 425 -23.12 17.78 1.00
CA GLY A 425 -22.75 18.02 2.37
C GLY A 425 -22.10 16.81 3.09
N VAL A 426 -22.43 16.64 4.35
CA VAL A 426 -21.90 15.54 5.20
C VAL A 426 -22.35 14.16 4.68
N GLY A 427 -23.52 14.09 4.04
CA GLY A 427 -24.02 12.87 3.40
C GLY A 427 -23.09 12.38 2.30
N LEU A 428 -22.64 13.27 1.43
CA LEU A 428 -21.69 12.97 0.37
C LEU A 428 -20.32 12.57 0.93
N LEU A 429 -19.82 13.29 1.95
CA LEU A 429 -18.56 12.94 2.62
C LEU A 429 -18.61 11.52 3.22
N ALA A 430 -19.72 11.17 3.86
CA ALA A 430 -19.93 9.82 4.40
C ALA A 430 -20.01 8.77 3.29
N ALA A 431 -20.74 9.03 2.21
CA ALA A 431 -20.88 8.11 1.07
C ALA A 431 -19.51 7.87 0.40
N VAL A 432 -18.73 8.91 0.14
CA VAL A 432 -17.37 8.82 -0.42
C VAL A 432 -16.45 8.04 0.51
N SER A 433 -16.52 8.30 1.82
CA SER A 433 -15.73 7.56 2.81
C SER A 433 -16.07 6.07 2.84
N ILE A 434 -17.37 5.73 2.86
CA ILE A 434 -17.84 4.34 2.87
C ILE A 434 -17.44 3.62 1.57
N LEU A 435 -17.64 4.27 0.42
CA LEU A 435 -17.24 3.74 -0.88
C LEU A 435 -15.74 3.45 -0.91
N THR A 436 -14.93 4.44 -0.53
CA THR A 436 -13.47 4.30 -0.54
C THR A 436 -13.00 3.23 0.42
N THR A 437 -13.57 3.18 1.63
CA THR A 437 -13.28 2.15 2.63
C THR A 437 -13.68 0.76 2.13
N GLY A 438 -14.81 0.62 1.45
CA GLY A 438 -15.24 -0.64 0.84
C GLY A 438 -14.24 -1.12 -0.22
N VAL A 439 -13.87 -0.24 -1.13
CA VAL A 439 -12.95 -0.53 -2.23
C VAL A 439 -11.54 -0.87 -1.71
N THR A 440 -11.00 -0.10 -0.76
CA THR A 440 -9.65 -0.34 -0.22
C THR A 440 -9.52 -1.65 0.57
N ASN A 441 -10.60 -2.20 1.10
CA ASN A 441 -10.60 -3.53 1.73
C ASN A 441 -10.62 -4.69 0.71
N ILE A 442 -10.82 -4.41 -0.58
CA ILE A 442 -10.81 -5.39 -1.67
C ILE A 442 -9.52 -5.28 -2.49
N MET A 443 -8.94 -4.07 -2.60
CA MET A 443 -7.70 -3.80 -3.32
C MET A 443 -6.76 -2.92 -2.49
N SER A 444 -5.51 -2.71 -2.94
CA SER A 444 -4.55 -1.87 -2.21
C SER A 444 -5.00 -0.40 -2.12
N ASN A 445 -4.59 0.28 -1.03
CA ASN A 445 -4.95 1.68 -0.75
C ASN A 445 -4.65 2.64 -1.92
N GLY A 446 -3.47 2.50 -2.52
CA GLY A 446 -3.07 3.33 -3.65
C GLY A 446 -3.89 3.05 -4.91
N ALA A 447 -4.19 1.77 -5.21
CA ALA A 447 -5.05 1.40 -6.33
C ALA A 447 -6.48 1.94 -6.15
N ALA A 448 -7.02 1.91 -4.91
CA ALA A 448 -8.33 2.45 -4.61
C ALA A 448 -8.41 3.96 -4.92
N VAL A 449 -7.42 4.75 -4.46
CA VAL A 449 -7.37 6.19 -4.76
C VAL A 449 -7.11 6.45 -6.25
N ALA A 450 -6.29 5.63 -6.89
CA ALA A 450 -6.01 5.77 -8.32
C ALA A 450 -7.27 5.59 -9.18
N VAL A 451 -8.13 4.64 -8.82
CA VAL A 451 -9.40 4.37 -9.52
C VAL A 451 -10.48 5.37 -9.14
N LEU A 452 -10.66 5.63 -7.84
CA LEU A 452 -11.76 6.46 -7.36
C LEU A 452 -11.47 7.97 -7.49
N GLY A 453 -10.19 8.39 -7.41
CA GLY A 453 -9.80 9.79 -7.38
C GLY A 453 -10.45 10.65 -8.47
N PRO A 454 -10.32 10.29 -9.76
CA PRO A 454 -10.96 11.04 -10.84
C PRO A 454 -12.46 11.16 -10.70
N ILE A 455 -13.13 10.11 -10.24
CA ILE A 455 -14.58 10.02 -10.07
C ILE A 455 -15.04 10.95 -8.93
N VAL A 456 -14.45 10.78 -7.75
CA VAL A 456 -14.85 11.54 -6.54
C VAL A 456 -14.55 13.04 -6.69
N LEU A 457 -13.47 13.41 -7.36
CA LEU A 457 -13.16 14.81 -7.66
C LEU A 457 -14.20 15.43 -8.62
N LYS A 458 -14.71 14.65 -9.57
CA LYS A 458 -15.81 15.10 -10.43
C LYS A 458 -17.15 15.09 -9.70
N MET A 459 -17.38 14.16 -8.75
CA MET A 459 -18.55 14.22 -7.85
C MET A 459 -18.56 15.54 -7.06
N ALA A 460 -17.41 15.96 -6.53
CA ALA A 460 -17.29 17.23 -5.84
C ALA A 460 -17.72 18.42 -6.72
N VAL A 461 -17.23 18.46 -7.96
CA VAL A 461 -17.57 19.53 -8.90
C VAL A 461 -19.07 19.54 -9.24
N VAL A 462 -19.67 18.36 -9.46
CA VAL A 462 -21.10 18.25 -9.82
C VAL A 462 -22.00 18.58 -8.63
N ALA A 463 -21.57 18.22 -7.42
CA ALA A 463 -22.28 18.53 -6.17
C ALA A 463 -22.01 19.94 -5.63
N GLU A 464 -21.21 20.76 -6.33
CA GLU A 464 -20.76 22.09 -5.90
C GLU A 464 -20.04 22.11 -4.54
N GLU A 465 -19.35 20.99 -4.23
CA GLU A 465 -18.60 20.78 -3.00
C GLU A 465 -17.10 20.97 -3.21
N SER A 466 -16.35 21.19 -2.12
CA SER A 466 -14.90 21.36 -2.19
C SER A 466 -14.20 20.07 -2.68
N SER A 467 -13.60 20.15 -3.88
CA SER A 467 -12.79 19.05 -4.43
C SER A 467 -11.56 18.74 -3.57
N VAL A 468 -11.05 19.73 -2.80
CA VAL A 468 -9.94 19.51 -1.87
C VAL A 468 -10.42 18.66 -0.69
N VAL A 469 -11.56 19.00 -0.06
CA VAL A 469 -12.15 18.25 1.05
C VAL A 469 -12.47 16.81 0.64
N ILE A 470 -13.18 16.63 -0.47
CA ILE A 470 -13.57 15.28 -0.94
C ILE A 470 -12.34 14.45 -1.31
N GLY A 471 -11.31 15.05 -1.90
CA GLY A 471 -10.05 14.38 -2.16
C GLY A 471 -9.33 13.96 -0.87
N PHE A 472 -9.28 14.80 0.17
CA PHE A 472 -8.76 14.42 1.48
C PHE A 472 -9.58 13.29 2.11
N VAL A 473 -10.92 13.36 2.08
CA VAL A 473 -11.79 12.28 2.56
C VAL A 473 -11.45 10.96 1.87
N THR A 474 -11.26 10.99 0.55
CA THR A 474 -10.89 9.79 -0.24
C THR A 474 -9.51 9.27 0.17
N ALA A 475 -8.48 10.11 0.19
CA ALA A 475 -7.14 9.70 0.53
C ALA A 475 -7.04 9.17 1.97
N VAL A 476 -7.70 9.82 2.94
CA VAL A 476 -7.76 9.40 4.34
C VAL A 476 -8.53 8.08 4.48
N SER A 477 -9.71 7.97 3.90
CA SER A 477 -10.57 6.77 4.02
C SER A 477 -9.98 5.55 3.32
N SER A 478 -9.12 5.73 2.32
CA SER A 478 -8.39 4.62 1.71
C SER A 478 -7.44 3.91 2.67
N SER A 479 -7.09 4.54 3.81
CA SER A 479 -6.30 3.92 4.87
C SER A 479 -7.12 3.00 5.78
N PHE A 480 -8.44 3.02 5.71
CA PHE A 480 -9.33 2.24 6.59
C PHE A 480 -9.46 0.78 6.13
N ALA A 481 -8.38 0.22 5.64
CA ALA A 481 -8.27 -1.15 5.16
C ALA A 481 -7.96 -2.12 6.30
N TYR A 482 -8.81 -2.15 7.32
CA TYR A 482 -8.65 -2.95 8.54
C TYR A 482 -9.36 -4.29 8.50
N LEU A 483 -10.34 -4.48 7.57
CA LEU A 483 -11.23 -5.64 7.56
C LEU A 483 -10.57 -6.89 6.99
N THR A 484 -9.62 -6.72 6.08
CA THR A 484 -9.03 -7.82 5.32
C THR A 484 -7.51 -7.82 5.43
N VAL A 485 -6.93 -9.00 5.22
CA VAL A 485 -5.47 -9.15 5.16
C VAL A 485 -4.88 -8.43 3.95
N ILE A 486 -5.60 -8.43 2.82
CA ILE A 486 -5.10 -7.92 1.53
C ILE A 486 -5.23 -6.40 1.39
N GLY A 487 -6.01 -5.74 2.24
CA GLY A 487 -6.29 -4.30 2.13
C GLY A 487 -5.04 -3.42 2.22
N THR A 488 -4.06 -3.79 3.05
CA THR A 488 -2.78 -3.08 3.13
C THR A 488 -1.59 -4.05 3.17
N PRO A 489 -0.44 -3.66 2.60
CA PRO A 489 0.78 -4.46 2.73
C PRO A 489 1.20 -4.72 4.19
N ALA A 490 0.93 -3.79 5.09
CA ALA A 490 1.20 -3.94 6.52
C ALA A 490 0.41 -5.12 7.14
N CYS A 491 -0.86 -5.29 6.75
CA CYS A 491 -1.69 -6.43 7.17
C CYS A 491 -1.15 -7.76 6.64
N VAL A 492 -0.74 -7.80 5.35
CA VAL A 492 -0.14 -9.00 4.73
C VAL A 492 1.13 -9.42 5.47
N ILE A 493 2.00 -8.45 5.78
CA ILE A 493 3.29 -8.69 6.46
C ILE A 493 3.07 -9.30 7.85
N VAL A 494 2.21 -8.71 8.67
CA VAL A 494 1.97 -9.26 10.02
C VAL A 494 1.21 -10.60 9.98
N TYR A 495 0.34 -10.80 9.00
CA TYR A 495 -0.36 -12.08 8.79
C TYR A 495 0.60 -13.21 8.41
N ALA A 496 1.63 -12.91 7.60
CA ALA A 496 2.65 -13.89 7.20
C ALA A 496 3.46 -14.47 8.37
N SER A 497 3.39 -13.86 9.56
CA SER A 497 3.97 -14.39 10.80
C SER A 497 3.38 -15.73 11.24
N GLY A 498 2.17 -16.09 10.78
CA GLY A 498 1.45 -17.31 11.14
C GLY A 498 0.74 -17.28 12.51
N TYR A 499 0.86 -16.19 13.28
CA TYR A 499 0.16 -16.04 14.58
C TYR A 499 -1.29 -15.56 14.44
N LEU A 500 -1.63 -14.88 13.33
CA LEU A 500 -2.94 -14.27 13.09
C LEU A 500 -3.83 -15.14 12.20
N LYS A 501 -5.13 -15.04 12.41
CA LYS A 501 -6.16 -15.60 11.53
C LYS A 501 -6.81 -14.46 10.74
N THR A 502 -7.34 -14.76 9.56
CA THR A 502 -8.10 -13.79 8.75
C THR A 502 -9.28 -13.18 9.53
N THR A 503 -9.93 -14.00 10.38
CA THR A 503 -11.02 -13.55 11.24
C THR A 503 -10.62 -12.51 12.28
N ASP A 504 -9.34 -12.46 12.68
CA ASP A 504 -8.87 -11.48 13.67
C ASP A 504 -8.95 -10.05 13.11
N PHE A 505 -8.62 -9.89 11.82
CA PHE A 505 -8.77 -8.61 11.11
C PHE A 505 -10.23 -8.19 11.06
N LEU A 506 -11.14 -9.10 10.73
CA LEU A 506 -12.56 -8.78 10.63
C LEU A 506 -13.15 -8.37 11.99
N VAL A 507 -12.86 -9.14 13.05
CA VAL A 507 -13.45 -8.92 14.40
C VAL A 507 -13.04 -7.57 15.00
N VAL A 508 -11.85 -7.09 14.75
CA VAL A 508 -11.39 -5.78 15.24
C VAL A 508 -11.55 -4.68 14.20
N GLY A 509 -11.39 -5.02 12.92
CA GLY A 509 -11.32 -4.06 11.81
C GLY A 509 -12.61 -3.26 11.65
N TRP A 510 -13.80 -3.89 11.76
CA TRP A 510 -15.05 -3.16 11.62
C TRP A 510 -15.21 -2.05 12.68
N LYS A 511 -14.71 -2.29 13.91
CA LYS A 511 -14.72 -1.28 14.98
C LYS A 511 -13.79 -0.11 14.62
N MET A 512 -12.60 -0.43 14.10
CA MET A 512 -11.66 0.59 13.66
C MET A 512 -12.18 1.38 12.46
N VAL A 513 -12.85 0.73 11.50
CA VAL A 513 -13.53 1.42 10.38
C VAL A 513 -14.52 2.45 10.91
N LEU A 514 -15.41 2.06 11.84
CA LEU A 514 -16.39 2.98 12.41
C LEU A 514 -15.75 4.17 13.13
N ILE A 515 -14.74 3.89 13.97
CA ILE A 515 -14.03 4.93 14.72
C ILE A 515 -13.31 5.88 13.77
N SER A 516 -12.56 5.34 12.81
CA SER A 516 -11.78 6.13 11.85
C SER A 516 -12.69 6.97 10.94
N THR A 517 -13.81 6.41 10.47
CA THR A 517 -14.81 7.15 9.68
C THR A 517 -15.43 8.28 10.51
N ALA A 518 -15.80 8.02 11.76
CA ALA A 518 -16.35 9.06 12.63
C ALA A 518 -15.35 10.20 12.88
N ILE A 519 -14.09 9.89 13.19
CA ILE A 519 -13.03 10.90 13.39
C ILE A 519 -12.80 11.69 12.10
N MET A 520 -12.78 11.03 10.94
CA MET A 520 -12.60 11.69 9.64
C MET A 520 -13.78 12.61 9.32
N LEU A 521 -15.02 12.18 9.52
CA LEU A 521 -16.20 13.03 9.31
C LEU A 521 -16.23 14.23 10.25
N LEU A 522 -15.85 14.06 11.52
CA LEU A 522 -15.71 15.17 12.45
C LEU A 522 -14.61 16.15 12.00
N ALA A 523 -13.50 15.62 11.49
CA ALA A 523 -12.44 16.48 10.95
C ALA A 523 -12.93 17.25 9.71
N ALA A 524 -13.62 16.59 8.79
CA ALA A 524 -14.14 17.21 7.57
C ALA A 524 -15.23 18.24 7.86
N SER A 525 -16.09 18.00 8.88
CA SER A 525 -17.22 18.89 9.19
C SER A 525 -16.86 20.03 10.15
N ILE A 526 -15.82 19.88 10.97
CA ILE A 526 -15.49 20.87 12.02
C ILE A 526 -14.07 21.40 11.84
N TYR A 527 -13.07 20.50 11.80
CA TYR A 527 -11.67 20.89 11.85
C TYR A 527 -11.20 21.58 10.58
N TRP A 528 -11.49 21.03 9.40
CA TRP A 528 -11.06 21.60 8.15
C TRP A 528 -11.74 22.93 7.82
N PRO A 529 -13.05 23.14 8.04
CA PRO A 529 -13.67 24.46 7.89
C PRO A 529 -13.07 25.52 8.82
N LEU A 530 -12.67 25.18 10.05
CA LEU A 530 -11.97 26.09 10.95
C LEU A 530 -10.60 26.55 10.43
N LEU A 531 -9.99 25.75 9.54
CA LEU A 531 -8.72 26.08 8.88
C LEU A 531 -8.90 26.76 7.53
N GLY A 532 -10.15 27.06 7.12
CA GLY A 532 -10.45 27.73 5.87
C GLY A 532 -10.46 26.82 4.64
N MET A 533 -10.79 25.51 4.80
CA MET A 533 -10.88 24.54 3.74
C MET A 533 -12.34 24.38 3.27
#